data_46233d1afd59a7c50d7958eb2bb623bf
#
_entry.id   46233d1afd59a7c50d7958eb2bb623bf
#
_cell.length_a   1.000
_cell.length_b   1.000
_cell.length_c   1.000
_cell.angle_alpha   90.00
_cell.angle_beta   90.00
_cell.angle_gamma   90.00
#
_symmetry.space_group_name_H-M   'P 1'
#
loop_
_entity.id
_entity.type
_entity.pdbx_description
1 polymer ?
#
loop_
_entity_poly.entity_id
_entity_poly.type
_entity_poly.pdbx_seq_one_letter_code
_entity_poly.pdbx_strand_id
1 'polypeptide(L)'
;PQASAPSQATIDRAIEAYLASKKFKDILQQYIALATAPTQSVAENIKMEPATTDKPVYQIYAKESNSMILSSIQDTYQKGKSIYRLTMSEANAYTAEVSICIEQEEVKQRILKFDSQYLEPICSVTRSSNDPTQVLIKTTGTAERIGEEWKVIKPITVEIK
;
A
#
# COMPACT_ATOMS: atom_id res chain seq x y z
N PRO A 1 20.71 39.00 3.74
CA PRO A 1 20.47 38.65 5.14
C PRO A 1 20.14 37.16 5.22
N GLN A 2 21.11 36.37 5.69
CA GLN A 2 20.87 34.96 5.97
C GLN A 2 20.04 34.87 7.26
N ALA A 3 18.86 34.27 7.18
CA ALA A 3 18.09 33.91 8.38
C ALA A 3 18.90 32.85 9.16
N SER A 4 19.33 33.19 10.39
CA SER A 4 20.03 32.24 11.25
C SER A 4 19.05 31.15 11.68
N ALA A 5 19.51 29.89 11.68
CA ALA A 5 18.72 28.73 12.13
C ALA A 5 18.24 28.94 13.57
N PRO A 6 17.02 28.49 13.90
CA PRO A 6 16.48 28.61 15.27
C PRO A 6 17.37 27.85 16.26
N SER A 7 17.55 28.42 17.47
CA SER A 7 18.32 27.75 18.53
C SER A 7 17.58 26.50 19.03
N GLN A 8 18.32 25.52 19.59
CA GLN A 8 17.76 24.29 20.17
C GLN A 8 16.66 24.61 21.19
N ALA A 9 16.87 25.61 22.05
CA ALA A 9 15.87 26.04 23.03
C ALA A 9 14.56 26.56 22.39
N THR A 10 14.65 27.15 21.19
CA THR A 10 13.46 27.60 20.42
C THR A 10 12.70 26.40 19.85
N ILE A 11 13.43 25.39 19.38
CA ILE A 11 12.87 24.14 18.84
C ILE A 11 12.18 23.38 19.96
N ASP A 12 12.83 23.21 21.12
CA ASP A 12 12.28 22.48 22.26
C ASP A 12 10.98 23.12 22.77
N ARG A 13 10.94 24.44 22.88
CA ARG A 13 9.73 25.18 23.27
C ARG A 13 8.60 25.03 22.25
N ALA A 14 8.90 24.98 20.96
CA ALA A 14 7.90 24.75 19.93
C ALA A 14 7.34 23.32 19.98
N ILE A 15 8.18 22.32 20.27
CA ILE A 15 7.78 20.92 20.47
C ILE A 15 6.88 20.80 21.69
N GLU A 16 7.25 21.38 22.84
CA GLU A 16 6.42 21.36 24.06
C GLU A 16 5.06 22.01 23.82
N ALA A 17 5.02 23.16 23.14
CA ALA A 17 3.78 23.84 22.79
C ALA A 17 2.88 22.98 21.89
N TYR A 18 3.46 22.25 20.94
CA TYR A 18 2.73 21.34 20.05
C TYR A 18 2.15 20.14 20.81
N LEU A 19 2.96 19.51 21.69
CA LEU A 19 2.52 18.38 22.52
C LEU A 19 1.41 18.79 23.51
N ALA A 20 1.43 20.04 24.02
CA ALA A 20 0.39 20.59 24.88
C ALA A 20 -0.88 20.99 24.12
N SER A 21 -0.83 21.07 22.79
CA SER A 21 -1.94 21.54 21.98
C SER A 21 -3.16 20.62 22.05
N LYS A 22 -4.36 21.21 21.98
CA LYS A 22 -5.62 20.46 21.92
C LYS A 22 -5.62 19.47 20.74
N LYS A 23 -5.09 19.87 19.60
CA LYS A 23 -5.01 19.05 18.39
C LYS A 23 -4.21 17.75 18.62
N PHE A 24 -3.07 17.84 19.30
CA PHE A 24 -2.27 16.66 19.63
C PHE A 24 -3.00 15.73 20.61
N LYS A 25 -3.64 16.30 21.63
CA LYS A 25 -4.43 15.54 22.61
C LYS A 25 -5.61 14.81 21.96
N ASP A 26 -6.32 15.46 21.04
CA ASP A 26 -7.45 14.87 20.30
C ASP A 26 -6.97 13.70 19.43
N ILE A 27 -5.83 13.84 18.74
CA ILE A 27 -5.21 12.77 17.98
C ILE A 27 -4.81 11.59 18.87
N LEU A 28 -4.18 11.87 20.00
CA LEU A 28 -3.74 10.84 20.96
C LEU A 28 -4.94 10.07 21.53
N GLN A 29 -6.03 10.76 21.86
CA GLN A 29 -7.27 10.11 22.34
C GLN A 29 -7.91 9.21 21.27
N GLN A 30 -7.89 9.61 20.00
CA GLN A 30 -8.35 8.75 18.91
C GLN A 30 -7.50 7.48 18.77
N TYR A 31 -6.18 7.59 18.90
CA TYR A 31 -5.28 6.43 18.89
C TYR A 31 -5.51 5.49 20.08
N ILE A 32 -5.70 6.04 21.28
CA ILE A 32 -5.98 5.25 22.47
C ILE A 32 -7.34 4.54 22.36
N ALA A 33 -8.38 5.22 21.84
CA ALA A 33 -9.69 4.61 21.62
C ALA A 33 -9.65 3.46 20.60
N LEU A 34 -8.84 3.57 19.55
CA LEU A 34 -8.61 2.50 18.58
C LEU A 34 -7.82 1.31 19.18
N ALA A 35 -6.84 1.59 20.05
CA ALA A 35 -6.00 0.57 20.67
C ALA A 35 -6.68 -0.16 21.85
N THR A 36 -7.69 0.46 22.47
CA THR A 36 -8.40 -0.10 23.65
C THR A 36 -9.77 -0.69 23.29
N ALA A 37 -10.15 -0.72 22.02
CA ALA A 37 -11.35 -1.43 21.57
C ALA A 37 -11.24 -2.91 21.97
N PRO A 38 -12.15 -3.48 22.77
CA PRO A 38 -12.06 -4.85 23.22
C PRO A 38 -12.18 -5.78 22.02
N THR A 39 -11.16 -6.62 21.83
CA THR A 39 -11.19 -7.74 20.90
C THR A 39 -12.22 -8.73 21.42
N GLN A 40 -13.48 -8.59 21.07
CA GLN A 40 -14.47 -9.63 21.33
C GLN A 40 -14.18 -10.83 20.43
N SER A 41 -13.58 -11.83 21.05
CA SER A 41 -13.59 -13.21 20.57
C SER A 41 -15.05 -13.68 20.61
N VAL A 42 -15.69 -13.76 19.45
CA VAL A 42 -16.94 -14.49 19.29
C VAL A 42 -16.68 -15.58 18.24
N ALA A 43 -16.32 -16.75 18.77
CA ALA A 43 -16.55 -17.99 18.07
C ALA A 43 -18.01 -18.36 18.30
N GLU A 44 -18.88 -18.15 17.31
CA GLU A 44 -20.09 -18.94 17.10
C GLU A 44 -20.74 -18.60 15.74
N ASN A 45 -20.87 -19.64 14.93
CA ASN A 45 -21.80 -19.87 13.82
C ASN A 45 -22.72 -18.70 13.43
N ILE A 46 -22.34 -17.96 12.39
CA ILE A 46 -23.31 -17.22 11.59
C ILE A 46 -23.09 -17.55 10.12
N LYS A 47 -24.13 -18.19 9.57
CA LYS A 47 -24.36 -18.37 8.14
C LYS A 47 -24.09 -17.04 7.42
N MET A 48 -23.00 -16.96 6.66
CA MET A 48 -22.64 -15.77 5.90
C MET A 48 -23.62 -15.58 4.74
N GLU A 49 -24.58 -14.67 4.91
CA GLU A 49 -25.07 -13.87 3.79
C GLU A 49 -24.02 -12.80 3.49
N PRO A 50 -23.66 -12.56 2.23
CA PRO A 50 -22.69 -11.51 1.90
C PRO A 50 -23.36 -10.14 2.10
N ALA A 51 -23.08 -9.49 3.23
CA ALA A 51 -23.38 -8.08 3.41
C ALA A 51 -22.41 -7.29 2.50
N THR A 52 -22.86 -6.93 1.31
CA THR A 52 -22.24 -5.93 0.44
C THR A 52 -22.37 -4.56 1.09
N THR A 53 -21.49 -4.24 2.01
CA THR A 53 -21.22 -2.84 2.35
C THR A 53 -20.35 -2.26 1.24
N ASP A 54 -20.97 -1.67 0.22
CA ASP A 54 -20.31 -0.89 -0.82
C ASP A 54 -19.66 0.37 -0.22
N LYS A 55 -18.53 0.18 0.48
CA LYS A 55 -17.63 1.30 0.74
C LYS A 55 -16.95 1.63 -0.58
N PRO A 56 -16.89 2.91 -0.97
CA PRO A 56 -16.20 3.29 -2.19
C PRO A 56 -14.74 2.80 -2.12
N VAL A 57 -14.35 2.00 -3.09
CA VAL A 57 -12.98 1.49 -3.21
C VAL A 57 -12.24 2.40 -4.16
N TYR A 58 -11.21 3.07 -3.67
CA TYR A 58 -10.35 3.92 -4.49
C TYR A 58 -9.20 3.11 -5.06
N GLN A 59 -8.94 3.27 -6.34
CA GLN A 59 -7.86 2.58 -7.04
C GLN A 59 -6.96 3.57 -7.77
N ILE A 60 -5.67 3.40 -7.59
CA ILE A 60 -4.63 4.09 -8.35
C ILE A 60 -3.67 3.05 -8.93
N TYR A 61 -2.88 3.45 -9.90
CA TYR A 61 -2.03 2.54 -10.66
C TYR A 61 -0.61 3.06 -10.72
N ALA A 62 0.37 2.16 -10.60
CA ALA A 62 1.78 2.46 -10.79
C ALA A 62 2.33 1.77 -12.05
N LYS A 63 3.25 2.43 -12.73
CA LYS A 63 3.92 1.90 -13.93
C LYS A 63 5.25 1.27 -13.62
N GLU A 64 5.94 1.77 -12.61
CA GLU A 64 7.32 1.46 -12.30
C GLU A 64 7.48 1.01 -10.85
N SER A 65 8.44 0.14 -10.62
CA SER A 65 8.85 -0.27 -9.29
C SER A 65 10.37 -0.34 -9.23
N ASN A 66 10.94 0.12 -8.12
CA ASN A 66 12.37 0.01 -7.85
C ASN A 66 12.60 -0.07 -6.33
N SER A 67 13.35 -1.07 -5.88
CA SER A 67 13.77 -1.21 -4.47
C SER A 67 12.61 -1.03 -3.48
N MET A 68 11.49 -1.73 -3.69
CA MET A 68 10.27 -1.65 -2.88
C MET A 68 9.50 -0.33 -3.01
N ILE A 69 9.81 0.52 -3.98
CA ILE A 69 9.08 1.77 -4.23
C ILE A 69 8.31 1.66 -5.54
N LEU A 70 7.04 2.06 -5.49
CA LEU A 70 6.17 2.23 -6.65
C LEU A 70 6.10 3.69 -7.02
N SER A 71 6.39 4.00 -8.27
CA SER A 71 6.42 5.36 -8.82
C SER A 71 5.57 5.50 -10.09
N SER A 72 5.54 6.71 -10.66
CA SER A 72 4.71 7.01 -11.84
C SER A 72 3.23 6.69 -11.60
N ILE A 73 2.71 7.19 -10.46
CA ILE A 73 1.34 6.93 -10.00
C ILE A 73 0.31 7.64 -10.89
N GLN A 74 -0.81 6.98 -11.12
CA GLN A 74 -1.92 7.45 -11.96
C GLN A 74 -3.27 7.06 -11.37
N ASP A 75 -4.27 7.94 -11.50
CA ASP A 75 -5.62 7.71 -10.99
C ASP A 75 -6.43 6.73 -11.85
N THR A 76 -6.00 6.49 -13.08
CA THR A 76 -6.70 5.60 -14.01
C THR A 76 -5.79 4.56 -14.62
N TYR A 77 -6.35 3.37 -14.87
CA TYR A 77 -5.65 2.32 -15.60
C TYR A 77 -5.28 2.77 -17.01
N GLN A 78 -4.01 2.65 -17.36
CA GLN A 78 -3.52 2.89 -18.71
C GLN A 78 -3.07 1.56 -19.34
N LYS A 79 -3.77 1.16 -20.39
CA LYS A 79 -3.48 -0.07 -21.13
C LYS A 79 -2.00 -0.15 -21.55
N GLY A 80 -1.37 -1.28 -21.25
CA GLY A 80 0.04 -1.54 -21.57
C GLY A 80 1.06 -0.70 -20.78
N LYS A 81 0.63 0.13 -19.82
CA LYS A 81 1.52 0.95 -18.99
C LYS A 81 1.37 0.65 -17.50
N SER A 82 0.13 0.55 -17.02
CA SER A 82 -0.14 0.24 -15.60
C SER A 82 0.18 -1.22 -15.31
N ILE A 83 1.09 -1.46 -14.40
CA ILE A 83 1.53 -2.81 -14.00
C ILE A 83 0.95 -3.19 -12.64
N TYR A 84 0.98 -2.23 -11.70
CA TYR A 84 0.55 -2.45 -10.32
C TYR A 84 -0.71 -1.65 -10.04
N ARG A 85 -1.57 -2.20 -9.18
CA ARG A 85 -2.78 -1.57 -8.67
C ARG A 85 -2.68 -1.43 -7.17
N LEU A 86 -2.96 -0.23 -6.68
CA LEU A 86 -3.08 0.08 -5.27
C LEU A 86 -4.55 0.33 -4.96
N THR A 87 -5.07 -0.39 -3.99
CA THR A 87 -6.47 -0.31 -3.57
C THR A 87 -6.56 0.25 -2.16
N MET A 88 -7.37 1.29 -1.98
CA MET A 88 -7.50 2.03 -0.74
C MET A 88 -8.96 2.09 -0.30
N SER A 89 -9.20 2.17 1.01
CA SER A 89 -10.54 2.39 1.58
C SER A 89 -11.02 3.83 1.47
N GLU A 90 -10.10 4.78 1.33
CA GLU A 90 -10.34 6.22 1.24
C GLU A 90 -9.38 6.86 0.23
N ALA A 91 -9.82 7.94 -0.45
CA ALA A 91 -9.02 8.62 -1.48
C ALA A 91 -7.67 9.15 -0.99
N ASN A 92 -7.57 9.50 0.29
CA ASN A 92 -6.36 10.05 0.90
C ASN A 92 -5.72 9.09 1.93
N ALA A 93 -5.97 7.79 1.82
CA ALA A 93 -5.38 6.81 2.71
C ALA A 93 -3.84 6.83 2.61
N TYR A 94 -3.17 6.64 3.74
CA TYR A 94 -1.71 6.50 3.80
C TYR A 94 -1.24 5.07 3.55
N THR A 95 -2.16 4.11 3.54
CA THR A 95 -1.89 2.69 3.28
C THR A 95 -2.76 2.19 2.15
N ALA A 96 -2.21 1.29 1.34
CA ALA A 96 -2.91 0.64 0.24
C ALA A 96 -2.58 -0.85 0.19
N GLU A 97 -3.56 -1.65 -0.23
CA GLU A 97 -3.30 -3.00 -0.69
C GLU A 97 -2.70 -2.94 -2.09
N VAL A 98 -1.62 -3.69 -2.32
CA VAL A 98 -0.92 -3.71 -3.61
C VAL A 98 -1.12 -5.04 -4.31
N SER A 99 -1.45 -4.99 -5.59
CA SER A 99 -1.62 -6.12 -6.47
C SER A 99 -1.01 -5.85 -7.84
N ILE A 100 -0.89 -6.87 -8.67
CA ILE A 100 -0.45 -6.76 -10.06
C ILE A 100 -1.67 -6.91 -10.96
N CYS A 101 -1.76 -6.14 -12.04
CA CYS A 101 -2.88 -6.17 -12.99
C CYS A 101 -2.82 -7.40 -13.92
N ILE A 102 -2.67 -8.61 -13.38
CA ILE A 102 -2.54 -9.85 -14.17
C ILE A 102 -3.83 -10.27 -14.89
N GLU A 103 -4.96 -9.67 -14.55
CA GLU A 103 -6.22 -9.79 -15.31
C GLU A 103 -6.12 -9.18 -16.69
N GLN A 104 -5.10 -8.33 -16.93
CA GLN A 104 -4.79 -7.75 -18.23
C GLN A 104 -3.76 -8.63 -18.95
N GLU A 105 -4.13 -9.20 -20.08
CA GLU A 105 -3.28 -10.17 -20.79
C GLU A 105 -1.92 -9.57 -21.17
N GLU A 106 -1.87 -8.31 -21.61
CA GLU A 106 -0.61 -7.65 -21.95
C GLU A 106 0.34 -7.46 -20.75
N VAL A 107 -0.20 -7.27 -19.54
CA VAL A 107 0.61 -7.19 -18.30
C VAL A 107 1.14 -8.57 -17.96
N LYS A 108 0.28 -9.60 -18.02
CA LYS A 108 0.65 -10.99 -17.77
C LYS A 108 1.77 -11.44 -18.72
N GLN A 109 1.63 -11.21 -20.01
CA GLN A 109 2.65 -11.57 -21.03
C GLN A 109 3.98 -10.83 -20.80
N ARG A 110 3.91 -9.56 -20.41
CA ARG A 110 5.10 -8.76 -20.08
C ARG A 110 5.82 -9.32 -18.85
N ILE A 111 5.09 -9.70 -17.82
CA ILE A 111 5.65 -10.29 -16.60
C ILE A 111 6.29 -11.63 -16.92
N LEU A 112 5.64 -12.52 -17.68
CA LEU A 112 6.20 -13.80 -18.08
C LEU A 112 7.51 -13.66 -18.88
N LYS A 113 7.64 -12.59 -19.65
CA LYS A 113 8.83 -12.32 -20.47
C LYS A 113 9.96 -11.63 -19.69
N PHE A 114 9.64 -10.81 -18.69
CA PHE A 114 10.57 -9.95 -17.94
C PHE A 114 10.28 -9.98 -16.44
N ASP A 115 10.11 -11.19 -15.88
CA ASP A 115 9.67 -11.39 -14.49
C ASP A 115 10.60 -10.71 -13.47
N SER A 116 11.92 -10.79 -13.62
CA SER A 116 12.88 -10.15 -12.74
C SER A 116 12.71 -8.62 -12.68
N GLN A 117 12.40 -8.00 -13.81
CA GLN A 117 12.21 -6.56 -13.87
C GLN A 117 10.95 -6.09 -13.14
N TYR A 118 9.85 -6.86 -13.24
CA TYR A 118 8.55 -6.44 -12.72
C TYR A 118 8.20 -7.07 -11.37
N LEU A 119 8.72 -8.25 -11.05
CA LEU A 119 8.36 -8.94 -9.82
C LEU A 119 9.41 -8.77 -8.72
N GLU A 120 10.69 -8.97 -9.01
CA GLU A 120 11.75 -8.97 -7.99
C GLU A 120 11.82 -7.69 -7.14
N PRO A 121 11.54 -6.48 -7.69
CA PRO A 121 11.62 -5.28 -6.88
C PRO A 121 10.61 -5.20 -5.72
N ILE A 122 9.44 -5.88 -5.83
CA ILE A 122 8.34 -5.75 -4.85
C ILE A 122 7.61 -7.05 -4.51
N CYS A 123 8.04 -8.19 -5.07
CA CYS A 123 7.37 -9.48 -4.89
C CYS A 123 8.29 -10.53 -4.26
N SER A 124 7.71 -11.43 -3.50
CA SER A 124 8.28 -12.74 -3.19
C SER A 124 7.85 -13.72 -4.27
N VAL A 125 8.78 -14.19 -5.09
CA VAL A 125 8.48 -15.01 -6.27
C VAL A 125 8.88 -16.47 -6.02
N THR A 126 7.95 -17.39 -6.26
CA THR A 126 8.22 -18.83 -6.34
C THR A 126 8.09 -19.27 -7.79
N ARG A 127 9.12 -19.96 -8.32
CA ARG A 127 9.11 -20.49 -9.69
C ARG A 127 8.98 -22.02 -9.64
N SER A 128 7.97 -22.53 -10.31
CA SER A 128 7.68 -23.99 -10.39
C SER A 128 7.97 -24.56 -11.80
N SER A 129 8.32 -23.70 -12.77
CA SER A 129 8.63 -24.10 -14.15
C SER A 129 9.80 -23.29 -14.72
N ASN A 130 10.57 -23.92 -15.61
CA ASN A 130 11.63 -23.25 -16.37
C ASN A 130 11.09 -22.58 -17.63
N ASP A 131 9.90 -22.96 -18.07
CA ASP A 131 9.18 -22.35 -19.22
C ASP A 131 7.78 -21.92 -18.74
N PRO A 132 7.69 -20.77 -18.09
CA PRO A 132 6.47 -20.36 -17.40
C PRO A 132 5.41 -19.84 -18.40
N THR A 133 4.19 -20.30 -18.19
CA THR A 133 3.01 -19.88 -18.96
C THR A 133 1.96 -19.17 -18.10
N GLN A 134 2.11 -19.21 -16.77
CA GLN A 134 1.14 -18.66 -15.85
C GLN A 134 1.80 -17.86 -14.72
N VAL A 135 1.13 -16.78 -14.34
CA VAL A 135 1.45 -15.96 -13.16
C VAL A 135 0.24 -16.01 -12.22
N LEU A 136 0.46 -16.40 -10.98
CA LEU A 136 -0.58 -16.50 -9.95
C LEU A 136 -0.23 -15.62 -8.77
N ILE A 137 -1.11 -14.71 -8.39
CA ILE A 137 -0.99 -13.95 -7.13
C ILE A 137 -1.52 -14.82 -6.01
N LYS A 138 -0.67 -15.17 -5.05
CA LYS A 138 -1.04 -15.95 -3.85
C LYS A 138 -1.53 -15.04 -2.74
N THR A 139 -0.86 -13.91 -2.51
CA THR A 139 -1.28 -12.89 -1.56
C THR A 139 -0.94 -11.52 -2.10
N THR A 140 -1.81 -10.56 -1.82
CA THR A 140 -1.55 -9.15 -2.08
C THR A 140 -0.50 -8.59 -1.10
N GLY A 141 0.17 -7.53 -1.52
CA GLY A 141 1.11 -6.79 -0.69
C GLY A 141 0.42 -5.65 0.06
N THR A 142 1.22 -4.89 0.81
CA THR A 142 0.80 -3.65 1.46
C THR A 142 1.83 -2.58 1.19
N ALA A 143 1.40 -1.35 0.90
CA ALA A 143 2.28 -0.20 0.73
C ALA A 143 1.84 0.98 1.58
N GLU A 144 2.80 1.85 1.91
CA GLU A 144 2.60 3.12 2.59
C GLU A 144 2.99 4.27 1.68
N ARG A 145 2.24 5.36 1.76
CA ARG A 145 2.48 6.56 0.95
C ARG A 145 3.66 7.37 1.49
N ILE A 146 4.61 7.69 0.62
CA ILE A 146 5.76 8.53 0.91
C ILE A 146 5.80 9.67 -0.12
N GLY A 147 5.21 10.80 0.22
CA GLY A 147 5.07 11.92 -0.72
C GLY A 147 4.17 11.55 -1.90
N GLU A 148 4.73 11.53 -3.11
CA GLU A 148 4.05 11.15 -4.35
C GLU A 148 4.25 9.67 -4.73
N GLU A 149 5.08 8.95 -3.99
CA GLU A 149 5.42 7.55 -4.22
C GLU A 149 4.80 6.64 -3.14
N TRP A 150 4.86 5.33 -3.37
CA TRP A 150 4.39 4.31 -2.43
C TRP A 150 5.48 3.29 -2.15
N LYS A 151 5.83 3.13 -0.87
CA LYS A 151 6.78 2.12 -0.42
C LYS A 151 6.04 0.83 -0.05
N VAL A 152 6.40 -0.26 -0.69
CA VAL A 152 5.89 -1.59 -0.33
C VAL A 152 6.53 -2.03 0.97
N ILE A 153 5.72 -2.26 2.00
CA ILE A 153 6.16 -2.72 3.33
C ILE A 153 5.96 -4.23 3.50
N LYS A 154 4.98 -4.79 2.79
CA LYS A 154 4.77 -6.23 2.69
C LYS A 154 4.74 -6.61 1.21
N PRO A 155 5.65 -7.48 0.74
CA PRO A 155 5.71 -7.87 -0.66
C PRO A 155 4.48 -8.67 -1.09
N ILE A 156 4.17 -8.59 -2.39
CA ILE A 156 3.19 -9.47 -3.05
C ILE A 156 3.80 -10.87 -3.15
N THR A 157 3.05 -11.93 -2.86
CA THR A 157 3.52 -13.29 -3.11
C THR A 157 2.99 -13.80 -4.45
N VAL A 158 3.89 -14.19 -5.32
CA VAL A 158 3.60 -14.62 -6.69
C VAL A 158 4.18 -16.01 -6.94
N GLU A 159 3.42 -16.84 -7.62
CA GLU A 159 3.90 -18.12 -8.16
C GLU A 159 3.89 -18.05 -9.70
N ILE A 160 5.01 -18.46 -10.30
CA ILE A 160 5.20 -18.57 -11.75
C ILE A 160 5.27 -20.05 -12.10
N LYS A 161 4.35 -20.49 -12.99
CA LYS A 161 4.21 -21.88 -13.45
C LYS A 161 4.37 -22.00 -14.94
#